data_348ea5ab885528c3251918398d8a1c10
#
_entry.id   348ea5ab885528c3251918398d8a1c10
#
_cell.length_a   1.000
_cell.length_b   1.000
_cell.length_c   1.000
_cell.angle_alpha   90.00
_cell.angle_beta   90.00
_cell.angle_gamma   90.00
#
_symmetry.space_group_name_H-M   'P 1'
#
loop_
_entity.id
_entity.type
_entity.pdbx_description
1 polymer ?
#
loop_
_entity_poly.entity_id
_entity_poly.type
_entity_poly.pdbx_seq_one_letter_code
_entity_poly.pdbx_strand_id
1 'polypeptide(L)'
;MNSDPIADYLTRIRNAIMAKHKVVAIPSSRLKKEITKILKEQGYIFDFKFEDTTDSSSQGKIMIALKYDKITKIAAISSIKRVSKPGLRNYSSSSKMPRVLNGLGISIVSTSKGVMTGKDAKKNNVGGEVICYVY
;
A
#
# COMPACT_ATOMS: atom_id res chain seq x y z
N MET A 1 1.35 -13.53 20.18
CA MET A 1 0.57 -12.37 19.69
C MET A 1 0.84 -12.19 18.20
N ASN A 2 -0.21 -12.24 17.42
CA ASN A 2 -0.08 -12.05 15.98
C ASN A 2 -0.03 -10.56 15.66
N SER A 3 1.04 -10.14 15.04
CA SER A 3 1.14 -8.77 14.53
C SER A 3 1.09 -8.77 13.02
N ASP A 4 0.39 -7.79 12.47
CA ASP A 4 0.34 -7.57 11.03
C ASP A 4 0.76 -6.11 10.77
N PRO A 5 2.06 -5.87 10.55
CA PRO A 5 2.55 -4.51 10.31
C PRO A 5 1.94 -3.87 9.08
N ILE A 6 1.57 -4.68 8.08
CA ILE A 6 0.92 -4.15 6.88
C ILE A 6 -0.51 -3.71 7.17
N ALA A 7 -1.26 -4.49 7.97
CA ALA A 7 -2.59 -4.08 8.38
C ALA A 7 -2.54 -2.77 9.19
N ASP A 8 -1.54 -2.62 10.06
CA ASP A 8 -1.32 -1.39 10.81
C ASP A 8 -1.02 -0.21 9.87
N TYR A 9 -0.16 -0.42 8.86
CA TYR A 9 0.15 0.57 7.83
C TYR A 9 -1.12 1.06 7.13
N LEU A 10 -1.95 0.13 6.65
CA LEU A 10 -3.19 0.46 5.95
C LEU A 10 -4.19 1.17 6.87
N THR A 11 -4.26 0.74 8.12
CA THR A 11 -5.16 1.34 9.12
C THR A 11 -4.75 2.77 9.44
N ARG A 12 -3.45 3.05 9.57
CA ARG A 12 -2.96 4.41 9.81
C ARG A 12 -3.33 5.35 8.67
N ILE A 13 -3.19 4.88 7.43
CA ILE A 13 -3.59 5.66 6.25
C ILE A 13 -5.10 5.91 6.27
N ARG A 14 -5.88 4.86 6.51
CA ARG A 14 -7.34 4.95 6.56
C ARG A 14 -7.81 5.94 7.63
N ASN A 15 -7.26 5.85 8.82
CA ASN A 15 -7.62 6.74 9.94
C ASN A 15 -7.22 8.19 9.65
N ALA A 16 -6.05 8.41 9.06
CA ALA A 16 -5.59 9.74 8.69
C ALA A 16 -6.52 10.38 7.65
N ILE A 17 -6.99 9.60 6.69
CA ILE A 17 -7.95 10.07 5.68
C ILE A 17 -9.29 10.44 6.33
N MET A 18 -9.78 9.60 7.24
CA MET A 18 -11.04 9.88 7.96
C MET A 18 -10.95 11.16 8.79
N ALA A 19 -9.78 11.43 9.37
CA ALA A 19 -9.54 12.63 10.15
C ALA A 19 -9.12 13.84 9.30
N LYS A 20 -9.03 13.67 7.97
CA LYS A 20 -8.63 14.72 7.04
C LYS A 20 -7.23 15.27 7.30
N HIS A 21 -6.33 14.43 7.80
CA HIS A 21 -4.94 14.80 7.99
C HIS A 21 -4.25 14.95 6.64
N LYS A 22 -3.33 15.91 6.52
CA LYS A 22 -2.55 16.11 5.30
C LYS A 22 -1.37 15.16 5.21
N VAL A 23 -0.80 14.80 6.36
CA VAL A 23 0.40 13.97 6.46
C VAL A 23 0.19 12.90 7.51
N VAL A 24 0.70 11.70 7.26
CA VAL A 24 0.71 10.62 8.23
C VAL A 24 2.12 10.05 8.33
N ALA A 25 2.57 9.77 9.57
CA ALA A 25 3.86 9.16 9.85
C ALA A 25 3.65 7.69 10.23
N ILE A 26 4.41 6.80 9.61
CA ILE A 26 4.27 5.37 9.81
C ILE A 26 5.64 4.76 10.04
N PRO A 27 5.79 3.81 10.99
CA PRO A 27 7.06 3.09 11.16
C PRO A 27 7.47 2.41 9.86
N SER A 28 8.74 2.52 9.51
CA SER A 28 9.25 2.08 8.23
C SER A 28 9.54 0.58 8.20
N SER A 29 9.43 -0.01 7.02
CA SER A 29 9.99 -1.31 6.68
C SER A 29 10.20 -1.34 5.17
N ARG A 30 10.99 -2.31 4.69
CA ARG A 30 11.26 -2.43 3.26
C ARG A 30 9.97 -2.62 2.47
N LEU A 31 9.10 -3.52 2.93
CA LEU A 31 7.83 -3.79 2.24
C LEU A 31 6.91 -2.57 2.23
N LYS A 32 6.82 -1.85 3.36
CA LYS A 32 6.00 -0.64 3.44
C LYS A 32 6.51 0.46 2.51
N LYS A 33 7.84 0.59 2.37
CA LYS A 33 8.44 1.54 1.42
C LYS A 33 8.04 1.21 -0.02
N GLU A 34 8.08 -0.06 -0.38
CA GLU A 34 7.70 -0.50 -1.73
C GLU A 34 6.23 -0.25 -2.02
N ILE A 35 5.35 -0.52 -1.06
CA ILE A 35 3.92 -0.22 -1.18
C ILE A 35 3.70 1.28 -1.37
N THR A 36 4.39 2.10 -0.60
CA THR A 36 4.27 3.57 -0.66
C THR A 36 4.68 4.10 -2.04
N LYS A 37 5.75 3.57 -2.61
CA LYS A 37 6.18 3.95 -3.97
C LYS A 37 5.09 3.66 -5.00
N ILE A 38 4.44 2.50 -4.89
CA ILE A 38 3.36 2.11 -5.80
C ILE A 38 2.17 3.05 -5.65
N LEU A 39 1.79 3.38 -4.42
CA LEU A 39 0.68 4.32 -4.18
C LEU A 39 0.93 5.66 -4.85
N LYS A 40 2.16 6.15 -4.81
CA LYS A 40 2.50 7.41 -5.49
C LYS A 40 2.46 7.26 -7.01
N GLU A 41 3.06 6.21 -7.55
CA GLU A 41 3.06 5.96 -9.00
C GLU A 41 1.64 5.86 -9.56
N GLN A 42 0.72 5.26 -8.82
CA GLN A 42 -0.66 5.08 -9.24
C GLN A 42 -1.54 6.30 -8.93
N GLY A 43 -0.97 7.35 -8.34
CA GLY A 43 -1.69 8.60 -8.10
C GLY A 43 -2.60 8.58 -6.87
N TYR A 44 -2.41 7.67 -5.94
CA TYR A 44 -3.24 7.57 -4.74
C TYR A 44 -2.78 8.47 -3.60
N ILE A 45 -1.51 8.84 -3.58
CA ILE A 45 -0.96 9.77 -2.60
C ILE A 45 -0.27 10.92 -3.32
N PHE A 46 -0.12 12.05 -2.63
CA PHE A 46 0.52 13.23 -3.20
C PHE A 46 2.03 13.07 -3.29
N ASP A 47 2.66 12.65 -2.17
CA ASP A 47 4.11 12.45 -2.11
C ASP A 47 4.47 11.64 -0.87
N PHE A 48 5.74 11.27 -0.76
CA PHE A 48 6.25 10.56 0.41
C PHE A 48 7.70 10.96 0.66
N LYS A 49 8.15 10.71 1.90
CA LYS A 49 9.53 10.90 2.30
C LYS A 49 9.91 9.79 3.27
N PHE A 50 11.08 9.22 3.09
CA PHE A 50 11.63 8.23 4.02
C PHE A 50 12.59 8.93 4.97
N GLU A 51 12.32 8.85 6.26
CA GLU A 51 13.19 9.39 7.30
C GLU A 51 13.90 8.24 7.99
N ASP A 52 15.13 7.97 7.57
CA ASP A 52 15.95 6.95 8.20
C ASP A 52 16.66 7.53 9.39
N THR A 53 16.74 6.78 10.48
CA THR A 53 17.43 7.21 11.67
C THR A 53 18.90 6.83 11.59
N THR A 54 19.78 7.64 12.23
CA THR A 54 21.19 7.31 12.35
C THR A 54 21.44 6.33 13.49
N ASP A 55 20.45 6.09 14.33
CA ASP A 55 20.51 5.16 15.44
C ASP A 55 20.10 3.77 14.93
N SER A 56 21.03 2.82 15.01
CA SER A 56 20.79 1.43 14.55
C SER A 56 19.71 0.71 15.37
N SER A 57 19.37 1.20 16.57
CA SER A 57 18.33 0.62 17.39
C SER A 57 16.93 1.15 17.05
N SER A 58 16.84 2.21 16.27
CA SER A 58 15.57 2.84 15.89
C SER A 58 15.14 2.47 14.50
N GLN A 59 13.85 2.21 14.36
CA GLN A 59 13.20 2.03 13.07
C GLN A 59 12.94 3.41 12.45
N GLY A 60 13.22 3.59 11.16
CA GLY A 60 12.92 4.82 10.45
C GLY A 60 11.41 5.02 10.31
N LYS A 61 11.05 6.13 9.70
CA LYS A 61 9.65 6.49 9.46
C LYS A 61 9.39 6.75 7.98
N ILE A 62 8.16 6.48 7.55
CA ILE A 62 7.66 6.89 6.26
C ILE A 62 6.69 8.03 6.51
N MET A 63 6.94 9.19 5.89
CA MET A 63 6.03 10.31 5.91
C MET A 63 5.26 10.31 4.60
N ILE A 64 3.94 10.22 4.68
CA ILE A 64 3.07 10.18 3.51
C ILE A 64 2.22 11.43 3.47
N ALA A 65 2.32 12.18 2.36
CA ALA A 65 1.43 13.31 2.11
C ALA A 65 0.21 12.78 1.37
N LEU A 66 -0.95 12.85 2.01
CA LEU A 66 -2.19 12.34 1.47
C LEU A 66 -2.75 13.28 0.40
N LYS A 67 -3.50 12.71 -0.52
CA LYS A 67 -4.01 13.45 -1.68
C LYS A 67 -5.52 13.64 -1.56
N TYR A 68 -5.96 14.89 -1.69
CA TYR A 68 -7.37 15.26 -1.65
C TYR A 68 -7.70 16.15 -2.82
N ASP A 69 -8.93 16.07 -3.29
CA ASP A 69 -9.43 17.03 -4.29
C ASP A 69 -9.47 18.43 -3.68
N LYS A 70 -9.01 19.43 -4.43
CA LYS A 70 -8.90 20.81 -3.93
C LYS A 70 -10.27 21.45 -3.64
N ILE A 71 -11.27 21.04 -4.38
CA ILE A 71 -12.61 21.62 -4.29
C ILE A 71 -13.50 20.79 -3.37
N THR A 72 -13.65 19.50 -3.67
CA THR A 72 -14.55 18.61 -2.92
C THR A 72 -13.96 18.11 -1.62
N LYS A 73 -12.64 18.17 -1.47
CA LYS A 73 -11.90 17.63 -0.30
C LYS A 73 -12.01 16.12 -0.15
N ILE A 74 -12.45 15.42 -1.20
CA ILE A 74 -12.54 13.96 -1.20
C ILE A 74 -11.15 13.38 -1.41
N ALA A 75 -10.79 12.36 -0.62
CA ALA A 75 -9.49 11.70 -0.72
C ALA A 75 -9.37 10.89 -2.01
N ALA A 76 -8.16 10.84 -2.56
CA ALA A 76 -7.88 10.01 -3.74
C ALA A 76 -8.05 8.53 -3.42
N ILE A 77 -7.74 8.11 -2.19
CA ILE A 77 -8.01 6.74 -1.74
C ILE A 77 -9.43 6.69 -1.18
N SER A 78 -10.30 5.92 -1.84
CA SER A 78 -11.66 5.67 -1.34
C SER A 78 -11.68 4.47 -0.40
N SER A 79 -10.88 3.45 -0.69
CA SER A 79 -10.81 2.24 0.12
C SER A 79 -9.42 1.65 0.03
N ILE A 80 -8.94 1.11 1.15
CA ILE A 80 -7.68 0.41 1.22
C ILE A 80 -7.87 -0.80 2.15
N LYS A 81 -7.75 -2.01 1.59
CA LYS A 81 -8.12 -3.25 2.27
C LYS A 81 -6.99 -4.26 2.29
N ARG A 82 -6.72 -4.83 3.46
CA ARG A 82 -5.84 -5.97 3.61
C ARG A 82 -6.47 -7.21 2.98
N VAL A 83 -5.70 -7.97 2.19
CA VAL A 83 -6.17 -9.22 1.58
C VAL A 83 -5.46 -10.41 2.24
N SER A 84 -4.15 -10.55 2.03
CA SER A 84 -3.37 -11.62 2.65
C SER A 84 -3.06 -11.27 4.10
N LYS A 85 -3.31 -12.20 5.02
CA LYS A 85 -3.15 -11.99 6.46
C LYS A 85 -2.22 -13.08 7.03
N PRO A 86 -1.52 -12.82 8.14
CA PRO A 86 -0.62 -13.81 8.73
C PRO A 86 -1.28 -15.18 8.98
N GLY A 87 -2.55 -15.19 9.40
CA GLY A 87 -3.29 -16.42 9.65
C GLY A 87 -3.92 -17.05 8.41
N LEU A 88 -3.98 -16.31 7.30
CA LEU A 88 -4.60 -16.78 6.06
C LEU A 88 -3.94 -16.07 4.88
N ARG A 89 -2.85 -16.65 4.38
CA ARG A 89 -2.13 -16.10 3.23
C ARG A 89 -2.93 -16.28 1.95
N ASN A 90 -2.88 -15.29 1.08
CA ASN A 90 -3.65 -15.26 -0.16
C ASN A 90 -2.70 -15.09 -1.34
N TYR A 91 -2.59 -16.13 -2.19
CA TYR A 91 -1.71 -16.13 -3.35
C TYR A 91 -2.52 -16.21 -4.63
N SER A 92 -1.97 -15.67 -5.71
CA SER A 92 -2.59 -15.73 -7.03
C SER A 92 -1.56 -16.01 -8.10
N SER A 93 -1.92 -16.81 -9.09
CA SER A 93 -1.11 -16.97 -10.30
C SER A 93 -1.27 -15.74 -11.19
N SER A 94 -0.36 -15.54 -12.13
CA SER A 94 -0.41 -14.41 -13.05
C SER A 94 -1.70 -14.39 -13.87
N SER A 95 -2.19 -15.55 -14.28
CA SER A 95 -3.41 -15.66 -15.09
C SER A 95 -4.69 -15.37 -14.32
N LYS A 96 -4.66 -15.52 -12.99
CA LYS A 96 -5.83 -15.34 -12.12
C LYS A 96 -5.71 -14.11 -11.23
N MET A 97 -4.85 -13.18 -11.60
CA MET A 97 -4.64 -11.98 -10.81
C MET A 97 -5.95 -11.19 -10.68
N PRO A 98 -6.37 -10.84 -9.44
CA PRO A 98 -7.66 -10.18 -9.24
C PRO A 98 -7.70 -8.78 -9.84
N ARG A 99 -8.85 -8.43 -10.38
CA ARG A 99 -9.13 -7.07 -10.87
C ARG A 99 -9.97 -6.35 -9.82
N VAL A 100 -9.54 -5.17 -9.44
CA VAL A 100 -10.23 -4.35 -8.43
C VAL A 100 -11.09 -3.33 -9.16
N LEU A 101 -12.41 -3.36 -8.91
CA LEU A 101 -13.39 -2.47 -9.56
C LEU A 101 -13.22 -2.43 -11.08
N ASN A 102 -13.12 -3.59 -11.73
CA ASN A 102 -12.94 -3.71 -13.18
C ASN A 102 -11.76 -2.92 -13.73
N GLY A 103 -10.69 -2.84 -12.93
CA GLY A 103 -9.47 -2.15 -13.33
C GLY A 103 -9.39 -0.67 -12.93
N LEU A 104 -10.42 -0.14 -12.26
CA LEU A 104 -10.39 1.22 -11.73
C LEU A 104 -9.54 1.33 -10.47
N GLY A 105 -9.41 0.22 -9.72
CA GLY A 105 -8.51 0.14 -8.57
C GLY A 105 -7.30 -0.71 -8.88
N ILE A 106 -6.48 -0.95 -7.86
CA ILE A 106 -5.28 -1.77 -7.97
C ILE A 106 -5.25 -2.84 -6.88
N SER A 107 -4.61 -3.97 -7.20
CA SER A 107 -4.09 -4.89 -6.20
C SER A 107 -2.58 -4.65 -6.10
N ILE A 108 -2.03 -4.82 -4.90
CA ILE A 108 -0.58 -4.76 -4.67
C ILE A 108 -0.14 -6.17 -4.33
N VAL A 109 0.86 -6.68 -5.05
CA VAL A 109 1.27 -8.08 -5.01
C VAL A 109 2.76 -8.16 -4.74
N SER A 110 3.15 -9.08 -3.84
CA SER A 110 4.56 -9.39 -3.60
C SER A 110 4.93 -10.60 -4.44
N THR A 111 5.85 -10.41 -5.39
CA THR A 111 6.29 -11.45 -6.33
C THR A 111 7.77 -11.72 -6.18
N SER A 112 8.25 -12.77 -6.86
CA SER A 112 9.69 -13.07 -6.92
C SER A 112 10.50 -11.96 -7.60
N LYS A 113 9.84 -11.12 -8.40
CA LYS A 113 10.47 -9.97 -9.07
C LYS A 113 10.24 -8.65 -8.35
N GLY A 114 9.74 -8.70 -7.11
CA GLY A 114 9.48 -7.52 -6.30
C GLY A 114 8.01 -7.25 -6.07
N VAL A 115 7.73 -6.16 -5.38
CA VAL A 115 6.37 -5.71 -5.10
C VAL A 115 5.86 -4.89 -6.27
N MET A 116 4.67 -5.21 -6.77
CA MET A 116 4.12 -4.55 -7.95
C MET A 116 2.59 -4.61 -7.92
N THR A 117 1.95 -3.92 -8.86
CA THR A 117 0.49 -4.05 -9.03
C THR A 117 0.16 -5.40 -9.66
N GLY A 118 -1.07 -5.86 -9.45
CA GLY A 118 -1.54 -7.10 -10.09
C GLY A 118 -1.49 -7.03 -11.61
N LYS A 119 -1.74 -5.84 -12.17
CA LYS A 119 -1.64 -5.61 -13.61
C LYS A 119 -0.21 -5.83 -14.11
N ASP A 120 0.78 -5.30 -13.40
CA ASP A 120 2.18 -5.48 -13.74
C ASP A 120 2.64 -6.93 -13.54
N ALA A 121 2.15 -7.60 -12.49
CA ALA A 121 2.45 -9.01 -12.25
C ALA A 121 1.94 -9.87 -13.40
N LYS A 122 0.73 -9.62 -13.88
CA LYS A 122 0.17 -10.31 -15.04
C LYS A 122 0.99 -10.06 -16.30
N LYS A 123 1.39 -8.80 -16.52
CA LYS A 123 2.21 -8.42 -17.66
C LYS A 123 3.57 -9.08 -17.63
N ASN A 124 4.18 -9.23 -16.45
CA ASN A 124 5.47 -9.88 -16.28
C ASN A 124 5.35 -11.40 -16.13
N ASN A 125 4.15 -11.93 -16.21
CA ASN A 125 3.86 -13.36 -16.13
C ASN A 125 4.36 -13.98 -14.81
N VAL A 126 4.17 -13.29 -13.70
CA VAL A 126 4.52 -13.76 -12.36
C VAL A 126 3.31 -13.73 -11.45
N GLY A 127 3.21 -14.72 -10.57
CA GLY A 127 2.24 -14.75 -9.50
C GLY A 127 2.87 -14.32 -8.18
N GLY A 128 2.08 -14.21 -7.13
CA GLY A 128 2.58 -13.86 -5.83
C GLY A 128 1.51 -13.71 -4.77
N GLU A 129 1.91 -13.16 -3.64
CA GLU A 129 1.02 -12.91 -2.51
C GLU A 129 0.28 -11.59 -2.73
N VAL A 130 -1.06 -11.66 -2.73
CA VAL A 130 -1.89 -10.48 -2.88
C VAL A 130 -1.99 -9.78 -1.52
N ILE A 131 -1.31 -8.66 -1.39
CA ILE A 131 -1.16 -7.94 -0.11
C ILE A 131 -2.42 -7.17 0.23
N CYS A 132 -2.90 -6.33 -0.69
CA CYS A 132 -4.03 -5.44 -0.44
C CYS A 132 -4.68 -4.97 -1.73
N TYR A 133 -5.89 -4.42 -1.58
CA TYR A 133 -6.61 -3.73 -2.65
C TYR A 133 -6.71 -2.25 -2.31
N VAL A 134 -6.56 -1.39 -3.32
CA VAL A 134 -6.69 0.06 -3.20
C VAL A 134 -7.58 0.59 -4.33
N TYR A 135 -8.53 1.43 -3.98
CA TYR A 135 -9.32 2.15 -4.97
C TYR A 135 -9.87 3.46 -4.43
#